data_4dda57e6db1560f405a2b70ed0c02c65
#
_entry.id   4dda57e6db1560f405a2b70ed0c02c65
#
_cell.length_a   1.000
_cell.length_b   1.000
_cell.length_c   1.000
_cell.angle_alpha   90.00
_cell.angle_beta   90.00
_cell.angle_gamma   90.00
#
_symmetry.space_group_name_H-M   'P 1'
#
loop_
_entity.id
_entity.type
_entity.pdbx_description
1 polymer ?
#
loop_
_entity_poly.entity_id
_entity_poly.type
_entity_poly.pdbx_seq_one_letter_code
_entity_poly.pdbx_strand_id
1 'polypeptide(L)'
;DYCMRQYIRQTTELRSYFHAGTQGLLEETLHTSQAKLPLEELEMLQDLIDRVLSGRYSYEAGEERLNLSNGKYVKINFASSGQQETVWVFNLLFYHLMQSQPTFLVVEEPESHLFPNSQKLIAEALAVFGHGRNRVLVTTHSPYILGTFNNLLYASELQNRGHDADSIVPPLQQLSQERTAAFYLEGGLVERAIEDGFVCNELIDGASDEINGELERLL
;
A
#
# COMPACT_ATOMS: atom_id res chain seq x y z
N ASP A 1 -2.76 23.66 -6.14
CA ASP A 1 -2.69 22.34 -6.75
C ASP A 1 -4.04 21.63 -6.63
N TYR A 2 -4.57 21.14 -7.78
CA TYR A 2 -5.89 20.53 -7.86
C TYR A 2 -5.93 19.18 -7.11
N CYS A 3 -4.94 18.32 -7.31
CA CYS A 3 -4.87 17.00 -6.68
C CYS A 3 -4.84 17.08 -5.16
N MET A 4 -4.02 17.97 -4.61
CA MET A 4 -3.94 18.20 -3.16
C MET A 4 -5.27 18.68 -2.58
N ARG A 5 -5.97 19.58 -3.28
CA ARG A 5 -7.30 20.05 -2.84
C ARG A 5 -8.34 18.93 -2.84
N GLN A 6 -8.31 18.06 -3.84
CA GLN A 6 -9.21 16.90 -3.89
C GLN A 6 -8.90 15.91 -2.77
N TYR A 7 -7.61 15.63 -2.51
CA TYR A 7 -7.19 14.78 -1.40
C TYR A 7 -7.67 15.33 -0.05
N ILE A 8 -7.41 16.61 0.25
CA ILE A 8 -7.86 17.26 1.51
C ILE A 8 -9.38 17.21 1.63
N ARG A 9 -10.09 17.47 0.54
CA ARG A 9 -11.55 17.40 0.53
C ARG A 9 -12.05 16.00 0.83
N GLN A 10 -11.56 14.99 0.12
CA GLN A 10 -11.95 13.60 0.34
C GLN A 10 -11.65 13.14 1.77
N THR A 11 -10.45 13.35 2.27
CA THR A 11 -10.08 12.95 3.63
C THR A 11 -10.95 13.64 4.68
N THR A 12 -11.28 14.92 4.49
CA THR A 12 -12.14 15.67 5.41
C THR A 12 -13.58 15.15 5.39
N GLU A 13 -14.14 14.89 4.22
CA GLU A 13 -15.49 14.38 4.06
C GLU A 13 -15.62 12.93 4.61
N LEU A 14 -14.60 12.12 4.41
CA LEU A 14 -14.61 10.70 4.79
C LEU A 14 -14.34 10.43 6.28
N ARG A 15 -13.78 11.38 7.03
CA ARG A 15 -13.45 11.17 8.46
C ARG A 15 -14.60 10.61 9.27
N SER A 16 -15.80 11.16 9.07
CA SER A 16 -17.00 10.78 9.84
C SER A 16 -17.45 9.33 9.60
N TYR A 17 -17.09 8.74 8.47
CA TYR A 17 -17.40 7.34 8.18
C TYR A 17 -16.57 6.38 9.04
N PHE A 18 -15.41 6.82 9.51
CA PHE A 18 -14.50 6.00 10.31
C PHE A 18 -14.67 6.21 11.83
N HIS A 19 -15.88 6.56 12.31
CA HIS A 19 -16.12 6.79 13.74
C HIS A 19 -15.80 5.56 14.61
N ALA A 20 -16.00 4.34 14.08
CA ALA A 20 -15.59 3.09 14.70
C ALA A 20 -14.48 2.37 13.89
N GLY A 21 -13.67 3.14 13.15
CA GLY A 21 -12.60 2.64 12.30
C GLY A 21 -13.09 1.92 11.03
N THR A 22 -12.19 1.23 10.37
CA THR A 22 -12.47 0.43 9.17
C THR A 22 -13.44 -0.70 9.44
N GLN A 23 -13.33 -1.35 10.59
CA GLN A 23 -14.22 -2.45 10.98
C GLN A 23 -15.66 -1.95 11.18
N GLY A 24 -15.86 -0.84 11.88
CA GLY A 24 -17.18 -0.26 12.07
C GLY A 24 -17.83 0.17 10.73
N LEU A 25 -17.03 0.75 9.85
CA LEU A 25 -17.48 1.10 8.51
C LEU A 25 -17.92 -0.14 7.71
N LEU A 26 -17.18 -1.26 7.81
CA LEU A 26 -17.54 -2.51 7.17
C LEU A 26 -18.85 -3.08 7.71
N GLU A 27 -18.99 -3.15 9.03
CA GLU A 27 -20.21 -3.66 9.71
C GLU A 27 -21.44 -2.85 9.31
N GLU A 28 -21.37 -1.51 9.33
CA GLU A 28 -22.47 -0.65 8.90
C GLU A 28 -22.84 -0.86 7.43
N THR A 29 -21.85 -1.01 6.57
CA THR A 29 -22.09 -1.23 5.13
C THR A 29 -22.75 -2.59 4.90
N LEU A 30 -22.35 -3.64 5.60
CA LEU A 30 -22.97 -4.95 5.53
C LEU A 30 -24.43 -4.94 5.98
N HIS A 31 -24.78 -4.09 6.96
CA HIS A 31 -26.17 -3.94 7.42
C HIS A 31 -27.05 -3.09 6.49
N THR A 32 -26.46 -2.16 5.76
CA THR A 32 -27.21 -1.16 4.96
C THR A 32 -27.22 -1.43 3.47
N SER A 33 -26.24 -2.16 2.96
CA SER A 33 -26.05 -2.43 1.53
C SER A 33 -26.31 -3.90 1.20
N GLN A 34 -26.96 -4.14 0.04
CA GLN A 34 -27.08 -5.47 -0.56
C GLN A 34 -25.92 -5.76 -1.55
N ALA A 35 -24.94 -4.87 -1.66
CA ALA A 35 -23.81 -5.06 -2.55
C ALA A 35 -22.93 -6.22 -2.09
N LYS A 36 -22.45 -7.02 -3.06
CA LYS A 36 -21.45 -8.06 -2.78
C LYS A 36 -20.10 -7.37 -2.56
N LEU A 37 -19.64 -7.34 -1.31
CA LEU A 37 -18.35 -6.79 -0.94
C LEU A 37 -17.22 -7.78 -1.19
N PRO A 38 -16.01 -7.33 -1.52
CA PRO A 38 -14.81 -8.15 -1.65
C PRO A 38 -14.23 -8.42 -0.24
N LEU A 39 -14.87 -9.33 0.51
CA LEU A 39 -14.58 -9.54 1.93
C LEU A 39 -13.16 -10.08 2.18
N GLU A 40 -12.66 -10.97 1.34
CA GLU A 40 -11.32 -11.53 1.48
C GLU A 40 -10.25 -10.45 1.29
N GLU A 41 -10.41 -9.57 0.30
CA GLU A 41 -9.52 -8.44 0.08
C GLU A 41 -9.58 -7.43 1.24
N LEU A 42 -10.78 -7.15 1.75
CA LEU A 42 -10.97 -6.24 2.89
C LEU A 42 -10.35 -6.78 4.17
N GLU A 43 -10.50 -8.07 4.47
CA GLU A 43 -9.89 -8.73 5.63
C GLU A 43 -8.36 -8.70 5.53
N MET A 44 -7.81 -9.04 4.37
CA MET A 44 -6.36 -9.00 4.14
C MET A 44 -5.81 -7.57 4.26
N LEU A 45 -6.50 -6.59 3.66
CA LEU A 45 -6.11 -5.19 3.77
C LEU A 45 -6.17 -4.71 5.23
N GLN A 46 -7.17 -5.14 6.00
CA GLN A 46 -7.27 -4.80 7.43
C GLN A 46 -6.08 -5.33 8.23
N ASP A 47 -5.65 -6.58 8.00
CA ASP A 47 -4.46 -7.13 8.68
C ASP A 47 -3.20 -6.30 8.36
N LEU A 48 -3.01 -5.94 7.09
CA LEU A 48 -1.88 -5.12 6.67
C LEU A 48 -1.92 -3.71 7.32
N ILE A 49 -3.10 -3.09 7.39
CA ILE A 49 -3.31 -1.80 8.07
C ILE A 49 -2.92 -1.89 9.55
N ASP A 50 -3.46 -2.87 10.27
CA ASP A 50 -3.21 -3.05 11.70
C ASP A 50 -1.72 -3.26 12.00
N ARG A 51 -1.02 -3.98 11.12
CA ARG A 51 0.43 -4.23 11.26
C ARG A 51 1.28 -2.99 10.99
N VAL A 52 0.95 -2.17 9.99
CA VAL A 52 1.71 -0.93 9.70
C VAL A 52 1.43 0.13 10.75
N LEU A 53 0.17 0.36 11.07
CA LEU A 53 -0.22 1.39 12.03
C LEU A 53 0.06 0.98 13.49
N SER A 54 0.24 -0.31 13.78
CA SER A 54 0.35 -0.85 15.14
C SER A 54 -0.82 -0.41 16.04
N GLY A 55 -1.99 -0.26 15.44
CA GLY A 55 -3.20 0.20 16.11
C GLY A 55 -4.34 0.44 15.10
N ARG A 56 -5.53 0.71 15.61
CA ARG A 56 -6.72 0.93 14.79
C ARG A 56 -7.13 2.38 14.78
N TYR A 57 -7.25 2.94 13.57
CA TYR A 57 -7.72 4.30 13.39
C TYR A 57 -9.20 4.43 13.75
N SER A 58 -9.58 5.54 14.39
CA SER A 58 -10.96 5.98 14.54
C SER A 58 -11.05 7.51 14.55
N TYR A 59 -12.25 8.02 14.24
CA TYR A 59 -12.57 9.44 14.33
C TYR A 59 -13.69 9.65 15.34
N GLU A 60 -13.34 10.03 16.57
CA GLU A 60 -14.25 10.14 17.68
C GLU A 60 -14.25 11.54 18.29
N ALA A 61 -15.44 12.09 18.53
CA ALA A 61 -15.62 13.41 19.16
C ALA A 61 -14.80 14.54 18.50
N GLY A 62 -14.63 14.50 17.18
CA GLY A 62 -13.86 15.49 16.42
C GLY A 62 -12.35 15.26 16.42
N GLU A 63 -11.88 14.13 16.97
CA GLU A 63 -10.45 13.79 17.06
C GLU A 63 -10.12 12.53 16.27
N GLU A 64 -9.03 12.55 15.54
CA GLU A 64 -8.44 11.39 14.89
C GLU A 64 -7.56 10.65 15.89
N ARG A 65 -7.83 9.37 16.10
CA ARG A 65 -7.18 8.52 17.10
C ARG A 65 -6.62 7.27 16.49
N LEU A 66 -5.53 6.80 17.06
CA LEU A 66 -4.97 5.48 16.85
C LEU A 66 -5.14 4.67 18.15
N ASN A 67 -6.07 3.73 18.15
CA ASN A 67 -6.39 2.91 19.31
C ASN A 67 -5.42 1.73 19.39
N LEU A 68 -4.75 1.60 20.55
CA LEU A 68 -3.73 0.59 20.79
C LEU A 68 -4.33 -0.65 21.44
N SER A 69 -3.65 -1.80 21.29
CA SER A 69 -4.08 -3.09 21.86
C SER A 69 -4.21 -3.10 23.38
N ASN A 70 -3.57 -2.17 24.09
CA ASN A 70 -3.63 -2.04 25.55
C ASN A 70 -4.81 -1.19 26.05
N GLY A 71 -5.76 -0.84 25.18
CA GLY A 71 -6.93 -0.01 25.50
C GLY A 71 -6.64 1.49 25.62
N LYS A 72 -5.42 1.93 25.32
CA LYS A 72 -5.06 3.34 25.23
C LYS A 72 -5.17 3.81 23.77
N TYR A 73 -5.15 5.13 23.58
CA TYR A 73 -5.08 5.71 22.25
C TYR A 73 -4.05 6.82 22.18
N VAL A 74 -3.59 7.10 20.97
CA VAL A 74 -2.75 8.24 20.62
C VAL A 74 -3.53 9.07 19.60
N LYS A 75 -3.57 10.40 19.78
CA LYS A 75 -4.11 11.27 18.73
C LYS A 75 -3.14 11.25 17.55
N ILE A 76 -3.67 11.22 16.33
CA ILE A 76 -2.84 11.11 15.12
C ILE A 76 -1.75 12.17 15.07
N ASN A 77 -2.00 13.39 15.49
CA ASN A 77 -1.01 14.48 15.51
C ASN A 77 0.22 14.16 16.40
N PHE A 78 0.13 13.19 17.31
CA PHE A 78 1.22 12.75 18.19
C PHE A 78 1.72 11.33 17.85
N ALA A 79 1.19 10.72 16.79
CA ALA A 79 1.72 9.47 16.25
C ALA A 79 3.04 9.72 15.49
N SER A 80 3.71 8.66 15.07
CA SER A 80 4.91 8.81 14.22
C SER A 80 4.55 9.42 12.86
N SER A 81 5.51 10.09 12.22
CA SER A 81 5.29 10.67 10.88
C SER A 81 4.79 9.63 9.87
N GLY A 82 5.38 8.43 9.85
CA GLY A 82 4.91 7.35 8.99
C GLY A 82 3.46 6.96 9.25
N GLN A 83 3.02 6.87 10.52
CA GLN A 83 1.61 6.61 10.85
C GLN A 83 0.68 7.75 10.41
N GLN A 84 1.12 9.00 10.58
CA GLN A 84 0.32 10.17 10.17
C GLN A 84 0.09 10.22 8.66
N GLU A 85 1.10 9.88 7.86
CA GLU A 85 1.03 9.91 6.40
C GLU A 85 0.28 8.70 5.84
N THR A 86 0.54 7.51 6.36
CA THR A 86 -0.03 6.27 5.81
C THR A 86 -1.48 6.01 6.23
N VAL A 87 -1.95 6.54 7.36
CA VAL A 87 -3.32 6.30 7.84
C VAL A 87 -4.37 6.65 6.79
N TRP A 88 -4.20 7.74 6.06
CA TRP A 88 -5.16 8.16 5.06
C TRP A 88 -4.99 7.43 3.72
N VAL A 89 -3.77 6.98 3.39
CA VAL A 89 -3.58 6.07 2.26
C VAL A 89 -4.39 4.80 2.50
N PHE A 90 -4.26 4.17 3.67
CA PHE A 90 -4.99 2.96 4.02
C PHE A 90 -6.51 3.16 4.11
N ASN A 91 -6.97 4.23 4.74
CA ASN A 91 -8.40 4.52 4.84
C ASN A 91 -9.03 4.71 3.45
N LEU A 92 -8.33 5.36 2.53
CA LEU A 92 -8.80 5.51 1.14
C LEU A 92 -8.80 4.18 0.38
N LEU A 93 -7.76 3.36 0.51
CA LEU A 93 -7.73 2.01 -0.07
C LEU A 93 -8.95 1.20 0.41
N PHE A 94 -9.16 1.16 1.72
CA PHE A 94 -10.26 0.41 2.33
C PHE A 94 -11.63 0.93 1.86
N TYR A 95 -11.84 2.23 1.93
CA TYR A 95 -13.08 2.87 1.51
C TYR A 95 -13.41 2.59 0.04
N HIS A 96 -12.45 2.80 -0.87
CA HIS A 96 -12.67 2.58 -2.31
C HIS A 96 -12.84 1.10 -2.66
N LEU A 97 -12.19 0.20 -1.94
CA LEU A 97 -12.38 -1.23 -2.11
C LEU A 97 -13.82 -1.64 -1.75
N MET A 98 -14.36 -1.08 -0.65
CA MET A 98 -15.76 -1.29 -0.25
C MET A 98 -16.79 -0.76 -1.26
N GLN A 99 -16.49 0.34 -1.97
CA GLN A 99 -17.41 0.87 -2.98
C GLN A 99 -17.59 -0.07 -4.17
N SER A 100 -16.72 -1.07 -4.36
CA SER A 100 -16.76 -2.05 -5.46
C SER A 100 -16.84 -1.44 -6.86
N GLN A 101 -16.47 -0.16 -7.00
CA GLN A 101 -16.38 0.55 -8.27
C GLN A 101 -14.92 0.62 -8.72
N PRO A 102 -14.65 0.44 -10.04
CA PRO A 102 -13.31 0.57 -10.55
C PRO A 102 -12.72 1.94 -10.21
N THR A 103 -11.62 1.93 -9.52
CA THR A 103 -10.92 3.14 -9.05
C THR A 103 -9.51 3.17 -9.63
N PHE A 104 -9.06 4.34 -10.07
CA PHE A 104 -7.66 4.62 -10.38
C PHE A 104 -7.09 5.50 -9.28
N LEU A 105 -6.12 4.96 -8.55
CA LEU A 105 -5.45 5.62 -7.44
C LEU A 105 -4.01 5.97 -7.83
N VAL A 106 -3.59 7.18 -7.49
CA VAL A 106 -2.19 7.63 -7.60
C VAL A 106 -1.65 7.79 -6.20
N VAL A 107 -0.55 7.12 -5.90
CA VAL A 107 0.14 7.18 -4.60
C VAL A 107 1.58 7.57 -4.85
N GLU A 108 1.97 8.73 -4.34
CA GLU A 108 3.33 9.25 -4.44
C GLU A 108 4.11 8.85 -3.18
N GLU A 109 5.25 8.20 -3.38
CA GLU A 109 6.21 7.81 -2.34
C GLU A 109 5.55 7.20 -1.08
N PRO A 110 4.79 6.09 -1.22
CA PRO A 110 4.10 5.46 -0.09
C PRO A 110 5.03 4.99 1.03
N GLU A 111 6.31 4.90 0.74
CA GLU A 111 7.39 4.54 1.68
C GLU A 111 7.80 5.66 2.61
N SER A 112 7.39 6.90 2.38
CA SER A 112 7.86 8.07 3.12
C SER A 112 7.70 7.87 4.63
N HIS A 113 8.80 8.10 5.38
CA HIS A 113 8.88 7.95 6.84
C HIS A 113 8.56 6.55 7.39
N LEU A 114 8.50 5.52 6.55
CA LEU A 114 8.29 4.13 6.98
C LEU A 114 9.60 3.36 7.12
N PHE A 115 9.65 2.49 8.14
CA PHE A 115 10.69 1.48 8.23
C PHE A 115 10.57 0.45 7.09
N PRO A 116 11.68 -0.19 6.64
CA PRO A 116 11.69 -1.17 5.56
C PRO A 116 10.60 -2.24 5.64
N ASN A 117 10.37 -2.79 6.83
CA ASN A 117 9.31 -3.79 7.03
C ASN A 117 7.91 -3.23 6.75
N SER A 118 7.65 -1.97 7.10
CA SER A 118 6.37 -1.31 6.83
C SER A 118 6.23 -0.93 5.36
N GLN A 119 7.34 -0.63 4.68
CA GLN A 119 7.36 -0.39 3.23
C GLN A 119 6.93 -1.65 2.45
N LYS A 120 7.38 -2.83 2.88
CA LYS A 120 6.89 -4.10 2.34
C LYS A 120 5.37 -4.23 2.49
N LEU A 121 4.84 -3.97 3.69
CA LEU A 121 3.42 -4.13 3.98
C LEU A 121 2.54 -3.16 3.18
N ILE A 122 2.98 -1.92 2.96
CA ILE A 122 2.21 -0.98 2.13
C ILE A 122 2.24 -1.38 0.65
N ALA A 123 3.34 -1.93 0.15
CA ALA A 123 3.39 -2.48 -1.22
C ALA A 123 2.42 -3.66 -1.39
N GLU A 124 2.35 -4.56 -0.41
CA GLU A 124 1.38 -5.66 -0.36
C GLU A 124 -0.07 -5.14 -0.34
N ALA A 125 -0.35 -4.10 0.45
CA ALA A 125 -1.68 -3.47 0.52
C ALA A 125 -2.10 -2.84 -0.83
N LEU A 126 -1.18 -2.18 -1.51
CA LEU A 126 -1.40 -1.63 -2.85
C LEU A 126 -1.66 -2.73 -3.89
N ALA A 127 -0.98 -3.89 -3.77
CA ALA A 127 -1.22 -5.05 -4.61
C ALA A 127 -2.61 -5.66 -4.37
N VAL A 128 -3.03 -5.84 -3.10
CA VAL A 128 -4.39 -6.29 -2.75
C VAL A 128 -5.45 -5.38 -3.36
N PHE A 129 -5.28 -4.06 -3.23
CA PHE A 129 -6.20 -3.10 -3.82
C PHE A 129 -6.26 -3.19 -5.34
N GLY A 130 -5.11 -3.39 -5.99
CA GLY A 130 -4.98 -3.52 -7.44
C GLY A 130 -5.39 -4.88 -8.02
N HIS A 131 -5.65 -5.87 -7.18
CA HIS A 131 -5.91 -7.26 -7.60
C HIS A 131 -7.14 -7.37 -8.52
N GLY A 132 -8.24 -6.72 -8.20
CA GLY A 132 -9.48 -6.79 -8.95
C GLY A 132 -9.52 -5.86 -10.17
N ARG A 133 -10.50 -4.95 -10.18
CA ARG A 133 -10.76 -3.98 -11.26
C ARG A 133 -10.09 -2.64 -11.07
N ASN A 134 -9.49 -2.43 -9.91
CA ASN A 134 -8.78 -1.20 -9.57
C ASN A 134 -7.43 -1.10 -10.28
N ARG A 135 -6.91 0.10 -10.37
CA ARG A 135 -5.59 0.40 -10.89
C ARG A 135 -4.87 1.32 -9.93
N VAL A 136 -3.56 1.10 -9.78
CA VAL A 136 -2.70 1.93 -8.92
C VAL A 136 -1.51 2.40 -9.75
N LEU A 137 -1.22 3.68 -9.67
CA LEU A 137 0.05 4.27 -10.09
C LEU A 137 0.83 4.60 -8.81
N VAL A 138 2.05 4.09 -8.71
CA VAL A 138 2.94 4.35 -7.58
C VAL A 138 4.19 5.03 -8.08
N THR A 139 4.60 6.13 -7.45
CA THR A 139 5.97 6.64 -7.60
C THR A 139 6.78 6.24 -6.38
N THR A 140 8.01 5.80 -6.55
CA THR A 140 8.85 5.32 -5.44
C THR A 140 10.33 5.49 -5.74
N HIS A 141 11.11 5.71 -4.68
CA HIS A 141 12.57 5.63 -4.67
C HIS A 141 13.07 4.47 -3.80
N SER A 142 12.17 3.63 -3.29
CA SER A 142 12.50 2.57 -2.34
C SER A 142 12.85 1.26 -3.04
N PRO A 143 14.06 0.73 -2.83
CA PRO A 143 14.40 -0.63 -3.26
C PRO A 143 13.54 -1.70 -2.56
N TYR A 144 13.02 -1.42 -1.36
CA TYR A 144 12.15 -2.34 -0.62
C TYR A 144 10.76 -2.45 -1.26
N ILE A 145 10.19 -1.35 -1.75
CA ILE A 145 8.94 -1.34 -2.52
C ILE A 145 9.13 -2.14 -3.82
N LEU A 146 10.18 -1.84 -4.58
CA LEU A 146 10.45 -2.53 -5.85
C LEU A 146 10.76 -4.01 -5.65
N GLY A 147 11.59 -4.35 -4.66
CA GLY A 147 11.89 -5.74 -4.31
C GLY A 147 10.64 -6.50 -3.87
N THR A 148 9.72 -5.83 -3.14
CA THR A 148 8.43 -6.44 -2.80
C THR A 148 7.62 -6.71 -4.05
N PHE A 149 7.43 -5.74 -4.94
CA PHE A 149 6.68 -5.96 -6.19
C PHE A 149 7.29 -7.08 -7.04
N ASN A 150 8.62 -7.20 -7.09
CA ASN A 150 9.28 -8.32 -7.75
C ASN A 150 8.93 -9.68 -7.13
N ASN A 151 8.88 -9.77 -5.80
CA ASN A 151 8.45 -11.01 -5.13
C ASN A 151 6.99 -11.35 -5.46
N LEU A 152 6.10 -10.35 -5.51
CA LEU A 152 4.69 -10.55 -5.84
C LEU A 152 4.50 -10.98 -7.32
N LEU A 153 5.30 -10.42 -8.24
CA LEU A 153 5.34 -10.81 -9.66
C LEU A 153 5.87 -12.24 -9.81
N TYR A 154 6.96 -12.58 -9.09
CA TYR A 154 7.57 -13.90 -9.17
C TYR A 154 6.67 -14.99 -8.62
N ALA A 155 5.94 -14.71 -7.54
CA ALA A 155 4.96 -15.65 -6.99
C ALA A 155 3.88 -16.01 -8.02
N SER A 156 3.34 -15.01 -8.72
CA SER A 156 2.37 -15.20 -9.81
C SER A 156 2.96 -16.03 -10.96
N GLU A 157 4.22 -15.78 -11.32
CA GLU A 157 4.91 -16.55 -12.36
C GLU A 157 5.13 -18.02 -11.97
N LEU A 158 5.53 -18.26 -10.70
CA LEU A 158 5.68 -19.62 -10.17
C LEU A 158 4.34 -20.38 -10.20
N GLN A 159 3.27 -19.72 -9.79
CA GLN A 159 1.92 -20.31 -9.82
C GLN A 159 1.50 -20.68 -11.25
N ASN A 160 1.77 -19.82 -12.22
CA ASN A 160 1.51 -20.09 -13.65
C ASN A 160 2.30 -21.29 -14.19
N ARG A 161 3.48 -21.55 -13.61
CA ARG A 161 4.31 -22.73 -13.92
C ARG A 161 3.94 -24.00 -13.15
N GLY A 162 2.90 -23.94 -12.30
CA GLY A 162 2.40 -25.06 -11.50
C GLY A 162 3.17 -25.32 -10.21
N HIS A 163 3.91 -24.34 -9.70
CA HIS A 163 4.57 -24.38 -8.39
C HIS A 163 3.69 -23.67 -7.35
N ASP A 164 3.63 -24.24 -6.15
CA ASP A 164 2.91 -23.62 -5.03
C ASP A 164 3.70 -22.44 -4.45
N ALA A 165 3.18 -21.24 -4.66
CA ALA A 165 3.70 -20.02 -4.06
C ALA A 165 2.76 -19.41 -3.01
N ASP A 166 1.54 -19.93 -2.87
CA ASP A 166 0.46 -19.36 -2.06
C ASP A 166 0.78 -19.34 -0.56
N SER A 167 1.61 -20.28 -0.11
CA SER A 167 2.08 -20.36 1.28
C SER A 167 3.05 -19.22 1.65
N ILE A 168 3.66 -18.55 0.67
CA ILE A 168 4.64 -17.45 0.85
C ILE A 168 4.01 -16.11 0.49
N VAL A 169 3.31 -16.06 -0.64
CA VAL A 169 2.62 -14.86 -1.15
C VAL A 169 1.16 -15.24 -1.44
N PRO A 170 0.23 -14.79 -0.60
CA PRO A 170 -1.20 -15.05 -0.82
C PRO A 170 -1.67 -14.63 -2.22
N PRO A 171 -2.61 -15.36 -2.85
CA PRO A 171 -3.07 -15.08 -4.21
C PRO A 171 -3.55 -13.64 -4.43
N LEU A 172 -4.19 -13.03 -3.44
CA LEU A 172 -4.67 -11.64 -3.51
C LEU A 172 -3.55 -10.59 -3.53
N GLN A 173 -2.33 -10.96 -3.19
CA GLN A 173 -1.15 -10.09 -3.26
C GLN A 173 -0.35 -10.32 -4.55
N GLN A 174 -0.55 -11.43 -5.25
CA GLN A 174 0.21 -11.75 -6.45
C GLN A 174 -0.10 -10.78 -7.58
N LEU A 175 0.94 -10.29 -8.25
CA LEU A 175 0.85 -9.36 -9.36
C LEU A 175 1.03 -10.09 -10.70
N SER A 176 0.13 -9.85 -11.65
CA SER A 176 0.26 -10.37 -13.01
C SER A 176 1.22 -9.51 -13.82
N GLN A 177 2.18 -10.14 -14.50
CA GLN A 177 3.11 -9.47 -15.43
C GLN A 177 2.39 -8.74 -16.57
N GLU A 178 1.27 -9.28 -17.05
CA GLU A 178 0.46 -8.67 -18.12
C GLU A 178 -0.25 -7.38 -17.67
N ARG A 179 -0.48 -7.24 -16.38
CA ARG A 179 -1.20 -6.10 -15.79
C ARG A 179 -0.28 -5.09 -15.11
N THR A 180 1.02 -5.37 -15.05
CA THR A 180 2.01 -4.55 -14.36
C THR A 180 2.95 -3.89 -15.37
N ALA A 181 3.22 -2.62 -15.16
CA ALA A 181 4.22 -1.87 -15.91
C ALA A 181 5.05 -1.04 -14.95
N ALA A 182 6.36 -0.92 -15.20
CA ALA A 182 7.24 -0.03 -14.49
C ALA A 182 8.03 0.83 -15.49
N PHE A 183 8.30 2.06 -15.07
CA PHE A 183 9.03 3.05 -15.86
C PHE A 183 10.04 3.76 -14.95
N TYR A 184 11.20 4.02 -15.50
CA TYR A 184 12.25 4.81 -14.89
C TYR A 184 12.26 6.21 -15.51
N LEU A 185 12.40 7.24 -14.69
CA LEU A 185 12.40 8.64 -15.11
C LEU A 185 13.75 9.27 -14.74
N GLU A 186 14.56 9.60 -15.75
CA GLU A 186 15.83 10.27 -15.55
C GLU A 186 16.08 11.30 -16.65
N GLY A 187 16.63 12.47 -16.28
CA GLY A 187 17.00 13.51 -17.25
C GLY A 187 15.85 14.01 -18.13
N GLY A 188 14.59 13.86 -17.70
CA GLY A 188 13.39 14.21 -18.49
C GLY A 188 12.98 13.13 -19.52
N LEU A 189 13.62 11.98 -19.49
CA LEU A 189 13.27 10.81 -20.30
C LEU A 189 12.52 9.78 -19.48
N VAL A 190 11.70 8.98 -20.16
CA VAL A 190 10.93 7.87 -19.57
C VAL A 190 11.36 6.59 -20.26
N GLU A 191 11.90 5.65 -19.49
CA GLU A 191 12.35 4.35 -20.00
C GLU A 191 11.55 3.24 -19.33
N ARG A 192 11.33 2.13 -20.04
CA ARG A 192 10.66 0.98 -19.46
C ARG A 192 11.63 0.27 -18.50
N ALA A 193 11.18 0.06 -17.27
CA ALA A 193 11.97 -0.55 -16.20
C ALA A 193 11.47 -1.97 -15.83
N ILE A 194 10.91 -2.70 -16.80
CA ILE A 194 10.59 -4.13 -16.66
C ILE A 194 11.36 -4.90 -17.72
N GLU A 195 12.19 -5.84 -17.28
CA GLU A 195 12.91 -6.81 -18.09
C GLU A 195 12.59 -8.22 -17.62
N ASP A 196 12.35 -9.15 -18.52
CA ASP A 196 12.02 -10.56 -18.25
C ASP A 196 10.86 -10.74 -17.24
N GLY A 197 9.96 -9.76 -17.17
CA GLY A 197 8.80 -9.78 -16.28
C GLY A 197 9.04 -9.22 -14.88
N PHE A 198 10.22 -8.64 -14.61
CA PHE A 198 10.60 -8.07 -13.31
C PHE A 198 10.99 -6.61 -13.43
N VAL A 199 10.76 -5.86 -12.36
CA VAL A 199 11.21 -4.47 -12.25
C VAL A 199 12.72 -4.45 -12.04
N CYS A 200 13.44 -3.65 -12.83
CA CYS A 200 14.88 -3.48 -12.73
C CYS A 200 15.25 -2.70 -11.47
N ASN A 201 15.70 -3.39 -10.43
CA ASN A 201 16.12 -2.75 -9.18
C ASN A 201 17.48 -2.05 -9.29
N GLU A 202 18.32 -2.48 -10.23
CA GLU A 202 19.68 -1.99 -10.42
C GLU A 202 19.75 -0.47 -10.64
N LEU A 203 18.70 0.10 -11.23
CA LEU A 203 18.58 1.54 -11.47
C LEU A 203 18.49 2.39 -10.19
N ILE A 204 18.07 1.78 -9.06
CA ILE A 204 17.96 2.46 -7.75
C ILE A 204 19.05 1.98 -6.80
N ASP A 205 19.50 0.74 -6.94
CA ASP A 205 20.45 0.11 -6.03
C ASP A 205 21.93 0.43 -6.36
N GLY A 206 22.19 1.11 -7.47
CA GLY A 206 23.54 1.51 -7.86
C GLY A 206 24.29 2.34 -6.81
N ALA A 207 23.55 3.13 -5.98
CA ALA A 207 24.14 3.84 -4.86
C ALA A 207 24.63 2.90 -3.75
N SER A 208 23.93 1.80 -3.49
CA SER A 208 24.36 0.76 -2.53
C SER A 208 25.63 0.06 -3.02
N ASP A 209 25.71 -0.23 -4.30
CA ASP A 209 26.90 -0.86 -4.91
C ASP A 209 28.13 0.07 -4.87
N GLU A 210 27.93 1.37 -5.12
CA GLU A 210 29.01 2.37 -5.00
C GLU A 210 29.53 2.46 -3.56
N ILE A 211 28.63 2.55 -2.55
CA ILE A 211 28.98 2.61 -1.13
C ILE A 211 29.71 1.34 -0.71
N ASN A 212 29.22 0.17 -1.09
CA ASN A 212 29.86 -1.11 -0.80
C ASN A 212 31.23 -1.24 -1.45
N GLY A 213 31.35 -0.80 -2.70
CA GLY A 213 32.63 -0.75 -3.42
C GLY A 213 33.65 0.24 -2.81
N GLU A 214 33.20 1.32 -2.18
CA GLU A 214 34.06 2.20 -1.39
C GLU A 214 34.54 1.50 -0.11
N LEU A 215 33.66 0.81 0.62
CA LEU A 215 34.03 0.05 1.81
C LEU A 215 35.06 -1.03 1.50
N GLU A 216 34.89 -1.79 0.40
CA GLU A 216 35.84 -2.82 -0.02
C GLU A 216 37.22 -2.25 -0.33
N ARG A 217 37.31 -1.01 -0.85
CA ARG A 217 38.59 -0.33 -1.11
C ARG A 217 39.26 0.22 0.15
N LEU A 218 38.52 0.38 1.24
CA LEU A 218 39.00 0.85 2.53
C LEU A 218 39.48 -0.30 3.44
N LEU A 219 39.06 -1.53 3.18
CA LEU A 219 39.48 -2.74 3.91
C LEU A 219 40.75 -3.35 3.33
#